data_51d93ad15736af85448ba93eef6fa289
#
_entry.id   51d93ad15736af85448ba93eef6fa289
#
_cell.length_a   1.000
_cell.length_b   1.000
_cell.length_c   1.000
_cell.angle_alpha   90.00
_cell.angle_beta   90.00
_cell.angle_gamma   90.00
#
_symmetry.space_group_name_H-M   'P 1'
#
loop_
_entity.id
_entity.type
_entity.pdbx_description
1 polymer ?
#
loop_
_entity_poly.entity_id
_entity_poly.type
_entity_poly.pdbx_seq_one_letter_code
_entity_poly.pdbx_strand_id
1 'polypeptide(L)'
;REQTLNQLLTEMDGFEGNNGVIILAATNRPESLDPALTRPGRFDRRVPVELPDLVGREAILRVHSKKTRLADNVDLHAIARMAAGASGAELANIINEGALRAVRNGRRIVTQADLEESVEVVIAGYQKKNAVLSPKEKMTVAYHEIGHALVAAKQTNSAPVQKITIIPRTSGALGYTMQVEQQDKYLMTKEEIQNKIATLTGGRAAEEIVTGTISTGASNDIE
;
A
#
# COMPACT_ATOMS: atom_id res chain seq x y z
N ARG A 1 31.17 -17.50 -1.89
CA ARG A 1 29.97 -17.29 -1.04
C ARG A 1 30.06 -18.10 0.25
N GLU A 2 30.36 -19.38 0.18
CA GLU A 2 30.57 -20.27 1.35
C GLU A 2 31.78 -19.86 2.18
N GLN A 3 32.87 -19.48 1.52
CA GLN A 3 34.09 -19.02 2.16
C GLN A 3 33.89 -17.74 2.99
N THR A 4 33.10 -16.78 2.48
CA THR A 4 32.75 -15.53 3.16
C THR A 4 31.87 -15.80 4.38
N LEU A 5 30.90 -16.73 4.24
CA LEU A 5 30.06 -17.15 5.35
C LEU A 5 30.87 -17.76 6.47
N ASN A 6 31.76 -18.74 6.16
CA ASN A 6 32.62 -19.40 7.15
C ASN A 6 33.55 -18.42 7.86
N GLN A 7 34.08 -17.44 7.14
CA GLN A 7 34.91 -16.40 7.75
C GLN A 7 34.07 -15.52 8.70
N LEU A 8 32.87 -15.10 8.31
CA LEU A 8 31.97 -14.35 9.18
C LEU A 8 31.64 -15.14 10.47
N LEU A 9 31.31 -16.43 10.34
CA LEU A 9 31.02 -17.29 11.48
C LEU A 9 32.23 -17.40 12.44
N THR A 10 33.43 -17.54 11.90
CA THR A 10 34.68 -17.62 12.69
C THR A 10 34.92 -16.31 13.45
N GLU A 11 34.75 -15.17 12.80
CA GLU A 11 34.88 -13.86 13.43
C GLU A 11 33.81 -13.64 14.52
N MET A 12 32.56 -14.08 14.29
CA MET A 12 31.51 -13.99 15.30
C MET A 12 31.80 -14.87 16.53
N ASP A 13 32.27 -16.09 16.32
CA ASP A 13 32.63 -17.00 17.42
C ASP A 13 33.87 -16.52 18.19
N GLY A 14 34.75 -15.70 17.58
CA GLY A 14 35.87 -15.05 18.20
C GLY A 14 35.56 -13.90 19.15
N PHE A 15 34.30 -13.40 19.14
CA PHE A 15 33.82 -12.33 20.03
C PHE A 15 33.51 -12.80 21.48
N GLU A 16 33.99 -13.96 21.93
CA GLU A 16 33.71 -14.50 23.28
C GLU A 16 34.15 -13.61 24.43
N GLY A 17 34.90 -12.57 24.19
CA GLY A 17 35.30 -11.59 25.19
C GLY A 17 34.49 -10.32 25.13
N ASN A 18 33.22 -10.38 25.47
CA ASN A 18 32.24 -9.30 25.63
C ASN A 18 32.83 -7.87 25.80
N ASN A 19 33.40 -7.32 24.75
CA ASN A 19 33.99 -5.98 24.73
C ASN A 19 32.93 -4.87 24.47
N GLY A 20 31.67 -5.12 24.80
CA GLY A 20 30.59 -4.15 24.58
C GLY A 20 30.17 -3.96 23.10
N VAL A 21 30.55 -4.89 22.22
CA VAL A 21 30.17 -4.87 20.80
C VAL A 21 28.85 -5.61 20.62
N ILE A 22 27.91 -4.97 19.94
CA ILE A 22 26.65 -5.58 19.55
C ILE A 22 26.60 -5.66 18.01
N ILE A 23 26.38 -6.87 17.49
CA ILE A 23 26.25 -7.09 16.05
C ILE A 23 24.78 -7.06 15.70
N LEU A 24 24.42 -6.19 14.74
CA LEU A 24 23.07 -6.09 14.20
C LEU A 24 23.09 -6.43 12.70
N ALA A 25 22.14 -7.25 12.30
CA ALA A 25 21.89 -7.56 10.91
C ALA A 25 20.39 -7.39 10.57
N ALA A 26 20.09 -7.06 9.34
CA ALA A 26 18.71 -6.97 8.85
C ALA A 26 18.57 -7.72 7.54
N THR A 27 17.41 -8.35 7.34
CA THR A 27 17.07 -9.05 6.10
C THR A 27 15.57 -9.00 5.89
N ASN A 28 15.13 -8.93 4.62
CA ASN A 28 13.74 -9.11 4.23
C ASN A 28 13.39 -10.60 3.97
N ARG A 29 14.41 -11.49 4.05
CA ARG A 29 14.27 -12.93 3.78
C ARG A 29 14.91 -13.75 4.88
N PRO A 30 14.32 -13.81 6.08
CA PRO A 30 14.87 -14.57 7.20
C PRO A 30 14.98 -16.07 6.88
N GLU A 31 14.10 -16.59 6.02
CA GLU A 31 14.08 -17.98 5.57
C GLU A 31 15.28 -18.36 4.68
N SER A 32 15.93 -17.39 4.06
CA SER A 32 17.12 -17.59 3.22
C SER A 32 18.45 -17.59 3.99
N LEU A 33 18.41 -17.29 5.29
CA LEU A 33 19.61 -17.29 6.13
C LEU A 33 20.07 -18.71 6.41
N ASP A 34 21.41 -18.90 6.38
CA ASP A 34 22.00 -20.14 6.84
C ASP A 34 21.68 -20.37 8.32
N PRO A 35 21.17 -21.56 8.71
CA PRO A 35 20.86 -21.87 10.11
C PRO A 35 22.03 -21.67 11.06
N ALA A 36 23.27 -21.79 10.59
CA ALA A 36 24.46 -21.55 11.39
C ALA A 36 24.58 -20.11 11.90
N LEU A 37 24.05 -19.12 11.15
CA LEU A 37 24.04 -17.71 11.56
C LEU A 37 23.09 -17.43 12.73
N THR A 38 22.06 -18.25 12.90
CA THR A 38 20.98 -18.00 13.87
C THR A 38 21.09 -18.88 15.12
N ARG A 39 22.23 -19.57 15.31
CA ARG A 39 22.51 -20.35 16.52
C ARG A 39 22.81 -19.44 17.72
N PRO A 40 22.60 -19.95 18.97
CA PRO A 40 22.97 -19.23 20.17
C PRO A 40 24.44 -18.78 20.14
N GLY A 41 24.69 -17.56 20.62
CA GLY A 41 26.01 -16.92 20.57
C GLY A 41 26.33 -16.15 19.28
N ARG A 42 25.41 -16.15 18.30
CA ARG A 42 25.49 -15.39 17.03
C ARG A 42 24.29 -14.47 16.92
N PHE A 43 23.54 -14.51 15.80
CA PHE A 43 22.26 -13.78 15.68
C PHE A 43 21.14 -14.58 16.38
N ASP A 44 21.22 -14.68 17.68
CA ASP A 44 20.31 -15.47 18.51
C ASP A 44 19.00 -14.75 18.83
N ARG A 45 18.96 -13.42 18.70
CA ARG A 45 17.75 -12.62 18.87
C ARG A 45 17.17 -12.17 17.54
N ARG A 46 15.91 -12.51 17.32
CA ARG A 46 15.14 -12.07 16.16
C ARG A 46 14.13 -11.05 16.60
N VAL A 47 14.16 -9.89 15.95
CA VAL A 47 13.17 -8.83 16.18
C VAL A 47 12.41 -8.65 14.87
N PRO A 48 11.18 -9.18 14.75
CA PRO A 48 10.34 -8.91 13.58
C PRO A 48 9.97 -7.43 13.57
N VAL A 49 10.16 -6.78 12.42
CA VAL A 49 9.68 -5.43 12.17
C VAL A 49 8.45 -5.55 11.27
N GLU A 50 7.29 -5.49 11.87
CA GLU A 50 6.01 -5.61 11.19
C GLU A 50 5.61 -4.28 10.51
N LEU A 51 4.62 -4.36 9.60
CA LEU A 51 4.03 -3.15 9.03
C LEU A 51 3.34 -2.34 10.14
N PRO A 52 3.40 -1.01 10.07
CA PRO A 52 2.82 -0.16 11.11
C PRO A 52 1.28 -0.20 11.07
N ASP A 53 0.68 -0.19 12.25
CA ASP A 53 -0.76 0.05 12.43
C ASP A 53 -1.12 1.51 12.10
N LEU A 54 -2.39 1.87 12.18
CA LEU A 54 -2.87 3.21 11.86
C LEU A 54 -2.15 4.31 12.64
N VAL A 55 -1.95 4.11 13.95
CA VAL A 55 -1.27 5.07 14.82
C VAL A 55 0.21 5.20 14.44
N GLY A 56 0.85 4.07 14.18
CA GLY A 56 2.24 4.01 13.71
C GLY A 56 2.41 4.69 12.35
N ARG A 57 1.49 4.47 11.40
CA ARG A 57 1.52 5.13 10.09
C ARG A 57 1.41 6.65 10.22
N GLU A 58 0.48 7.14 11.04
CA GLU A 58 0.34 8.57 11.29
C GLU A 58 1.62 9.15 11.94
N ALA A 59 2.19 8.46 12.93
CA ALA A 59 3.44 8.90 13.57
C ALA A 59 4.61 8.96 12.57
N ILE A 60 4.74 7.99 11.69
CA ILE A 60 5.77 7.97 10.63
C ILE A 60 5.56 9.14 9.65
N LEU A 61 4.33 9.37 9.19
CA LEU A 61 4.01 10.52 8.33
C LEU A 61 4.38 11.84 9.02
N ARG A 62 4.07 12.02 10.32
CA ARG A 62 4.47 13.19 11.12
C ARG A 62 5.97 13.38 11.18
N VAL A 63 6.74 12.29 11.35
CA VAL A 63 8.21 12.36 11.39
C VAL A 63 8.77 12.85 10.05
N HIS A 64 8.31 12.27 8.94
CA HIS A 64 8.79 12.64 7.62
C HIS A 64 8.30 14.01 7.14
N SER A 65 7.15 14.47 7.62
CA SER A 65 6.62 15.80 7.27
C SER A 65 7.33 16.96 7.96
N LYS A 66 8.12 16.75 9.03
CA LYS A 66 8.81 17.81 9.77
C LYS A 66 9.70 18.71 8.90
N LYS A 67 10.23 18.16 7.80
CA LYS A 67 11.10 18.91 6.85
C LYS A 67 10.32 19.46 5.65
N THR A 68 9.01 19.27 5.61
CA THR A 68 8.14 19.63 4.49
C THR A 68 7.12 20.66 4.96
N ARG A 69 6.90 21.71 4.19
CA ARG A 69 5.87 22.69 4.49
C ARG A 69 4.50 22.14 4.10
N LEU A 70 3.73 21.72 5.07
CA LEU A 70 2.34 21.32 4.90
C LEU A 70 1.41 22.51 5.08
N ALA A 71 0.26 22.51 4.41
CA ALA A 71 -0.83 23.45 4.69
C ALA A 71 -1.45 23.12 6.06
N ASP A 72 -1.97 24.15 6.74
CA ASP A 72 -2.51 24.02 8.11
C ASP A 72 -3.71 23.07 8.22
N ASN A 73 -4.42 22.85 7.13
CA ASN A 73 -5.59 21.98 7.05
C ASN A 73 -5.27 20.54 6.61
N VAL A 74 -4.00 20.15 6.58
CA VAL A 74 -3.61 18.75 6.23
C VAL A 74 -3.95 17.82 7.37
N ASP A 75 -4.77 16.81 7.06
CA ASP A 75 -5.12 15.70 7.95
C ASP A 75 -4.25 14.47 7.67
N LEU A 76 -3.15 14.33 8.42
CA LEU A 76 -2.26 13.17 8.32
C LEU A 76 -2.91 11.87 8.79
N HIS A 77 -3.93 11.94 9.65
CA HIS A 77 -4.69 10.77 10.06
C HIS A 77 -5.51 10.19 8.90
N ALA A 78 -6.15 11.06 8.10
CA ALA A 78 -6.84 10.64 6.89
C ALA A 78 -5.88 9.99 5.89
N ILE A 79 -4.67 10.57 5.69
CA ILE A 79 -3.63 9.98 4.83
C ILE A 79 -3.17 8.62 5.36
N ALA A 80 -2.97 8.48 6.68
CA ALA A 80 -2.58 7.21 7.30
C ALA A 80 -3.64 6.11 7.10
N ARG A 81 -4.94 6.45 7.13
CA ARG A 81 -6.03 5.53 6.79
C ARG A 81 -5.98 5.08 5.34
N MET A 82 -5.81 6.03 4.41
CA MET A 82 -5.71 5.72 2.97
C MET A 82 -4.49 4.85 2.65
N ALA A 83 -3.40 4.97 3.42
CA ALA A 83 -2.16 4.22 3.27
C ALA A 83 -2.15 2.91 4.09
N ALA A 84 -3.30 2.24 4.25
CA ALA A 84 -3.37 0.96 4.95
C ALA A 84 -2.45 -0.08 4.28
N GLY A 85 -1.67 -0.81 5.08
CA GLY A 85 -0.69 -1.78 4.61
C GLY A 85 0.63 -1.20 4.09
N ALA A 86 0.81 0.13 4.10
CA ALA A 86 2.05 0.75 3.67
C ALA A 86 3.18 0.56 4.69
N SER A 87 4.37 0.28 4.19
CA SER A 87 5.61 0.25 4.96
C SER A 87 6.09 1.65 5.33
N GLY A 88 7.03 1.75 6.28
CA GLY A 88 7.64 3.03 6.64
C GLY A 88 8.32 3.74 5.46
N ALA A 89 8.91 3.00 4.53
CA ALA A 89 9.53 3.55 3.33
C ALA A 89 8.48 4.13 2.35
N GLU A 90 7.36 3.45 2.18
CA GLU A 90 6.26 3.94 1.34
C GLU A 90 5.63 5.20 1.94
N LEU A 91 5.44 5.26 3.27
CA LEU A 91 4.95 6.45 3.96
C LEU A 91 5.89 7.64 3.81
N ALA A 92 7.20 7.42 3.91
CA ALA A 92 8.20 8.45 3.63
C ALA A 92 8.10 8.93 2.17
N ASN A 93 7.90 8.00 1.23
CA ASN A 93 7.76 8.32 -0.18
C ASN A 93 6.48 9.11 -0.47
N ILE A 94 5.36 8.84 0.21
CA ILE A 94 4.12 9.64 0.09
C ILE A 94 4.39 11.11 0.41
N ILE A 95 5.12 11.42 1.47
CA ILE A 95 5.48 12.81 1.81
C ILE A 95 6.37 13.44 0.73
N ASN A 96 7.36 12.68 0.23
CA ASN A 96 8.26 13.13 -0.82
C ASN A 96 7.53 13.41 -2.14
N GLU A 97 6.67 12.50 -2.59
CA GLU A 97 5.85 12.68 -3.79
C GLU A 97 4.90 13.86 -3.66
N GLY A 98 4.29 14.08 -2.47
CA GLY A 98 3.47 15.25 -2.18
C GLY A 98 4.24 16.55 -2.34
N ALA A 99 5.47 16.60 -1.85
CA ALA A 99 6.35 17.74 -2.01
C ALA A 99 6.73 18.00 -3.49
N LEU A 100 7.08 16.93 -4.23
CA LEU A 100 7.37 17.02 -5.66
C LEU A 100 6.15 17.48 -6.47
N ARG A 101 4.96 16.99 -6.12
CA ARG A 101 3.71 17.42 -6.76
C ARG A 101 3.42 18.89 -6.51
N ALA A 102 3.59 19.38 -5.29
CA ALA A 102 3.42 20.80 -4.96
C ALA A 102 4.34 21.67 -5.81
N VAL A 103 5.62 21.31 -5.92
CA VAL A 103 6.60 22.02 -6.75
C VAL A 103 6.24 22.00 -8.24
N ARG A 104 5.84 20.85 -8.78
CA ARG A 104 5.38 20.71 -10.17
C ARG A 104 4.19 21.61 -10.49
N ASN A 105 3.35 21.90 -9.48
CA ASN A 105 2.20 22.81 -9.58
C ASN A 105 2.54 24.25 -9.18
N GLY A 106 3.82 24.64 -9.12
CA GLY A 106 4.29 25.99 -8.79
C GLY A 106 4.07 26.41 -7.34
N ARG A 107 3.80 25.47 -6.43
CA ARG A 107 3.55 25.75 -5.01
C ARG A 107 4.74 25.34 -4.14
N ARG A 108 4.87 26.02 -2.98
CA ARG A 108 5.88 25.70 -1.96
C ARG A 108 5.27 25.07 -0.69
N ILE A 109 3.97 24.80 -0.72
CA ILE A 109 3.20 24.23 0.38
C ILE A 109 2.47 23.01 -0.16
N VAL A 110 2.57 21.91 0.56
CA VAL A 110 1.90 20.65 0.26
C VAL A 110 0.49 20.70 0.82
N THR A 111 -0.50 20.43 -0.01
CA THR A 111 -1.91 20.39 0.37
C THR A 111 -2.38 18.95 0.63
N GLN A 112 -3.56 18.80 1.23
CA GLN A 112 -4.22 17.51 1.41
C GLN A 112 -4.32 16.74 0.08
N ALA A 113 -4.77 17.40 -0.99
CA ALA A 113 -4.92 16.80 -2.31
C ALA A 113 -3.58 16.31 -2.92
N ASP A 114 -2.46 16.95 -2.58
CA ASP A 114 -1.14 16.46 -3.01
C ASP A 114 -0.79 15.14 -2.33
N LEU A 115 -1.06 15.01 -1.04
CA LEU A 115 -0.79 13.79 -0.28
C LEU A 115 -1.74 12.65 -0.68
N GLU A 116 -3.02 12.93 -0.89
CA GLU A 116 -4.00 11.95 -1.35
C GLU A 116 -3.59 11.35 -2.70
N GLU A 117 -3.23 12.19 -3.68
CA GLU A 117 -2.72 11.71 -4.97
C GLU A 117 -1.38 10.96 -4.81
N SER A 118 -0.55 11.36 -3.84
CA SER A 118 0.72 10.69 -3.58
C SER A 118 0.52 9.28 -3.00
N VAL A 119 -0.50 9.08 -2.17
CA VAL A 119 -0.91 7.74 -1.73
C VAL A 119 -1.25 6.88 -2.94
N GLU A 120 -2.04 7.41 -3.87
CA GLU A 120 -2.41 6.69 -5.09
C GLU A 120 -1.19 6.38 -5.98
N VAL A 121 -0.26 7.32 -6.11
CA VAL A 121 0.98 7.12 -6.87
C VAL A 121 1.83 6.01 -6.27
N VAL A 122 1.95 5.98 -4.95
CA VAL A 122 2.77 4.98 -4.24
C VAL A 122 2.13 3.60 -4.30
N ILE A 123 0.80 3.49 -4.14
CA ILE A 123 0.07 2.22 -4.12
C ILE A 123 -0.22 1.71 -5.54
N ALA A 124 -0.78 2.55 -6.41
CA ALA A 124 -1.27 2.17 -7.74
C ALA A 124 -0.39 2.64 -8.90
N GLY A 125 0.68 3.39 -8.61
CA GLY A 125 1.59 3.94 -9.61
C GLY A 125 1.09 5.24 -10.25
N TYR A 126 1.95 5.82 -11.09
CA TYR A 126 1.65 7.07 -11.79
C TYR A 126 0.51 6.95 -12.79
N GLN A 127 -0.19 8.05 -13.04
CA GLN A 127 -1.17 8.12 -14.13
C GLN A 127 -0.49 7.94 -15.49
N LYS A 128 -1.03 7.03 -16.31
CA LYS A 128 -0.58 6.85 -17.69
C LYS A 128 -1.09 7.97 -18.58
N LYS A 129 -0.22 8.89 -18.98
CA LYS A 129 -0.58 10.00 -19.87
C LYS A 129 -0.89 9.55 -21.30
N ASN A 130 -0.34 8.41 -21.72
CA ASN A 130 -0.42 7.91 -23.10
C ASN A 130 -1.43 6.76 -23.29
N ALA A 131 -2.16 6.37 -22.26
CA ALA A 131 -3.20 5.35 -22.40
C ALA A 131 -4.48 6.01 -22.92
N VAL A 132 -4.69 5.88 -24.21
CA VAL A 132 -5.92 6.35 -24.88
C VAL A 132 -6.91 5.19 -24.90
N LEU A 133 -7.78 5.12 -23.88
CA LEU A 133 -8.92 4.22 -23.91
C LEU A 133 -9.92 4.71 -24.98
N SER A 134 -10.42 3.80 -25.78
CA SER A 134 -11.55 4.10 -26.68
C SER A 134 -12.79 4.52 -25.87
N PRO A 135 -13.74 5.23 -26.48
CA PRO A 135 -15.01 5.57 -25.80
C PRO A 135 -15.74 4.34 -25.24
N LYS A 136 -15.68 3.21 -25.94
CA LYS A 136 -16.29 1.95 -25.52
C LYS A 136 -15.59 1.39 -24.27
N GLU A 137 -14.25 1.35 -24.27
CA GLU A 137 -13.46 0.88 -23.11
C GLU A 137 -13.67 1.79 -21.89
N LYS A 138 -13.68 3.12 -22.07
CA LYS A 138 -13.98 4.06 -20.98
C LYS A 138 -15.35 3.79 -20.36
N MET A 139 -16.35 3.51 -21.19
CA MET A 139 -17.70 3.19 -20.73
C MET A 139 -17.70 1.88 -19.93
N THR A 140 -17.06 0.83 -20.46
CA THR A 140 -16.95 -0.47 -19.79
C THR A 140 -16.27 -0.33 -18.43
N VAL A 141 -15.10 0.33 -18.38
CA VAL A 141 -14.37 0.57 -17.12
C VAL A 141 -15.21 1.40 -16.14
N ALA A 142 -15.91 2.43 -16.63
CA ALA A 142 -16.74 3.26 -15.76
C ALA A 142 -17.88 2.46 -15.11
N TYR A 143 -18.58 1.63 -15.86
CA TYR A 143 -19.63 0.76 -15.31
C TYR A 143 -19.07 -0.28 -14.36
N HIS A 144 -17.90 -0.85 -14.68
CA HIS A 144 -17.19 -1.78 -13.83
C HIS A 144 -16.88 -1.17 -12.46
N GLU A 145 -16.23 -0.02 -12.42
CA GLU A 145 -15.87 0.65 -11.17
C GLU A 145 -17.08 1.14 -10.37
N ILE A 146 -18.10 1.66 -11.08
CA ILE A 146 -19.36 2.03 -10.44
C ILE A 146 -20.08 0.79 -9.89
N GLY A 147 -19.96 -0.35 -10.55
CA GLY A 147 -20.49 -1.63 -10.06
C GLY A 147 -19.94 -1.99 -8.69
N HIS A 148 -18.62 -1.96 -8.52
CA HIS A 148 -17.96 -2.15 -7.23
C HIS A 148 -18.45 -1.14 -6.19
N ALA A 149 -18.44 0.14 -6.53
CA ALA A 149 -18.84 1.22 -5.64
C ALA A 149 -20.31 1.11 -5.20
N LEU A 150 -21.21 0.78 -6.11
CA LEU A 150 -22.63 0.64 -5.82
C LEU A 150 -22.90 -0.55 -4.88
N VAL A 151 -22.30 -1.69 -5.15
CA VAL A 151 -22.43 -2.87 -4.29
C VAL A 151 -21.85 -2.57 -2.92
N ALA A 152 -20.64 -1.99 -2.83
CA ALA A 152 -20.03 -1.58 -1.57
C ALA A 152 -20.93 -0.63 -0.76
N ALA A 153 -21.49 0.39 -1.40
CA ALA A 153 -22.34 1.39 -0.76
C ALA A 153 -23.69 0.82 -0.27
N LYS A 154 -24.12 -0.31 -0.80
CA LYS A 154 -25.37 -0.99 -0.40
C LYS A 154 -25.15 -2.07 0.66
N GLN A 155 -23.91 -2.45 0.96
CA GLN A 155 -23.59 -3.39 2.02
C GLN A 155 -23.64 -2.71 3.39
N THR A 156 -24.08 -3.45 4.39
CA THR A 156 -24.18 -2.95 5.77
C THR A 156 -22.82 -2.93 6.50
N ASN A 157 -21.91 -3.85 6.14
CA ASN A 157 -20.61 -4.05 6.77
C ASN A 157 -19.48 -3.95 5.73
N SER A 158 -19.43 -2.83 5.02
CA SER A 158 -18.42 -2.56 4.00
C SER A 158 -17.72 -1.24 4.30
N ALA A 159 -16.42 -1.17 4.02
CA ALA A 159 -15.68 0.08 4.11
C ALA A 159 -16.27 1.14 3.17
N PRO A 160 -16.36 2.40 3.59
CA PRO A 160 -16.91 3.45 2.74
C PRO A 160 -16.08 3.63 1.48
N VAL A 161 -16.77 3.86 0.35
CA VAL A 161 -16.14 4.21 -0.92
C VAL A 161 -15.64 5.65 -0.82
N GLN A 162 -14.34 5.82 -1.00
CA GLN A 162 -13.68 7.12 -0.93
C GLN A 162 -13.48 7.73 -2.31
N LYS A 163 -13.16 6.91 -3.30
CA LYS A 163 -12.85 7.38 -4.65
C LYS A 163 -13.18 6.33 -5.69
N ILE A 164 -13.64 6.80 -6.84
CA ILE A 164 -13.78 6.00 -8.06
C ILE A 164 -13.00 6.72 -9.15
N THR A 165 -12.23 6.01 -9.94
CA THR A 165 -11.47 6.57 -11.06
C THR A 165 -11.41 5.61 -12.24
N ILE A 166 -11.40 6.16 -13.45
CA ILE A 166 -11.16 5.44 -14.70
C ILE A 166 -9.86 5.88 -15.36
N ILE A 167 -8.96 6.48 -14.57
CA ILE A 167 -7.66 6.94 -15.06
C ILE A 167 -6.67 5.78 -14.96
N PRO A 168 -6.11 5.31 -16.10
CA PRO A 168 -5.16 4.21 -16.11
C PRO A 168 -3.88 4.55 -15.33
N ARG A 169 -3.38 3.56 -14.58
CA ARG A 169 -2.17 3.66 -13.78
C ARG A 169 -1.05 2.76 -14.31
N THR A 170 0.19 3.06 -13.92
CA THR A 170 1.36 2.28 -14.35
C THR A 170 1.42 0.87 -13.79
N SER A 171 0.68 0.57 -12.74
CA SER A 171 0.46 -0.78 -12.22
C SER A 171 -0.30 -1.71 -13.17
N GLY A 172 -0.93 -1.15 -14.21
CA GLY A 172 -1.76 -1.90 -15.17
C GLY A 172 -3.27 -1.70 -14.97
N ALA A 173 -3.70 -1.17 -13.84
CA ALA A 173 -5.10 -0.86 -13.59
C ALA A 173 -5.63 0.19 -14.59
N LEU A 174 -6.80 -0.07 -15.18
CA LEU A 174 -7.49 0.85 -16.10
C LEU A 174 -8.41 1.82 -15.34
N GLY A 175 -8.82 1.44 -14.15
CA GLY A 175 -9.56 2.19 -13.16
C GLY A 175 -9.39 1.52 -11.80
N TYR A 176 -9.98 2.08 -10.77
CA TYR A 176 -10.13 1.43 -9.47
C TYR A 176 -11.18 2.13 -8.61
N THR A 177 -11.77 1.35 -7.72
CA THR A 177 -12.65 1.83 -6.66
C THR A 177 -11.90 1.70 -5.34
N MET A 178 -11.63 2.84 -4.68
CA MET A 178 -10.95 2.88 -3.41
C MET A 178 -11.94 2.87 -2.26
N GLN A 179 -11.84 1.87 -1.41
CA GLN A 179 -12.50 1.80 -0.12
C GLN A 179 -11.47 1.99 1.00
N VAL A 180 -11.81 2.77 2.02
CA VAL A 180 -10.89 3.06 3.12
C VAL A 180 -11.59 2.71 4.44
N GLU A 181 -11.02 1.73 5.14
CA GLU A 181 -11.45 1.36 6.48
C GLU A 181 -11.22 2.51 7.48
N GLN A 182 -12.11 2.67 8.42
CA GLN A 182 -11.97 3.69 9.45
C GLN A 182 -10.93 3.31 10.53
N GLN A 183 -10.70 2.00 10.70
CA GLN A 183 -9.73 1.43 11.65
C GLN A 183 -9.09 0.20 11.04
N ASP A 184 -7.89 -0.14 11.50
CA ASP A 184 -7.25 -1.40 11.11
C ASP A 184 -8.07 -2.59 11.65
N LYS A 185 -8.33 -3.57 10.77
CA LYS A 185 -9.18 -4.71 11.05
C LYS A 185 -8.38 -6.00 10.88
N TYR A 186 -8.29 -6.77 11.95
CA TYR A 186 -7.50 -8.01 11.99
C TYR A 186 -8.34 -9.27 11.81
N LEU A 187 -9.64 -9.18 12.06
CA LEU A 187 -10.57 -10.30 11.93
C LEU A 187 -11.77 -9.89 11.10
N MET A 188 -12.24 -10.79 10.27
CA MET A 188 -13.45 -10.60 9.47
C MET A 188 -14.47 -11.68 9.82
N THR A 189 -15.71 -11.27 9.97
CA THR A 189 -16.84 -12.19 10.11
C THR A 189 -17.17 -12.84 8.76
N LYS A 190 -17.93 -13.93 8.79
CA LYS A 190 -18.44 -14.59 7.57
C LYS A 190 -19.23 -13.61 6.69
N GLU A 191 -20.06 -12.76 7.31
CA GLU A 191 -20.87 -11.77 6.60
C GLU A 191 -20.00 -10.72 5.92
N GLU A 192 -18.98 -10.23 6.57
CA GLU A 192 -18.04 -9.27 5.98
C GLU A 192 -17.25 -9.85 4.82
N ILE A 193 -16.86 -11.12 4.90
CA ILE A 193 -16.20 -11.83 3.79
C ILE A 193 -17.18 -11.94 2.61
N GLN A 194 -18.44 -12.32 2.86
CA GLN A 194 -19.47 -12.41 1.83
C GLN A 194 -19.72 -11.04 1.18
N ASN A 195 -19.80 -9.98 1.96
CA ASN A 195 -19.94 -8.61 1.48
C ASN A 195 -18.75 -8.17 0.62
N LYS A 196 -17.53 -8.55 1.04
CA LYS A 196 -16.31 -8.27 0.26
C LYS A 196 -16.32 -9.00 -1.08
N ILE A 197 -16.69 -10.29 -1.09
CA ILE A 197 -16.83 -11.07 -2.33
C ILE A 197 -17.89 -10.43 -3.24
N ALA A 198 -19.04 -10.07 -2.70
CA ALA A 198 -20.09 -9.41 -3.46
C ALA A 198 -19.60 -8.07 -4.06
N THR A 199 -18.84 -7.29 -3.32
CA THR A 199 -18.24 -6.04 -3.80
C THR A 199 -17.26 -6.32 -4.94
N LEU A 200 -16.35 -7.30 -4.79
CA LEU A 200 -15.37 -7.67 -5.81
C LEU A 200 -16.02 -8.19 -7.10
N THR A 201 -17.15 -8.88 -7.01
CA THR A 201 -17.89 -9.35 -8.20
C THR A 201 -18.81 -8.29 -8.81
N GLY A 202 -18.99 -7.15 -8.13
CA GLY A 202 -19.89 -6.07 -8.55
C GLY A 202 -19.54 -5.45 -9.90
N GLY A 203 -18.24 -5.29 -10.20
CA GLY A 203 -17.79 -4.76 -11.49
C GLY A 203 -18.15 -5.67 -12.65
N ARG A 204 -17.89 -6.98 -12.51
CA ARG A 204 -18.25 -7.99 -13.51
C ARG A 204 -19.76 -8.04 -13.76
N ALA A 205 -20.57 -8.00 -12.70
CA ALA A 205 -22.03 -8.00 -12.80
C ALA A 205 -22.53 -6.76 -13.53
N ALA A 206 -21.95 -5.59 -13.26
CA ALA A 206 -22.29 -4.34 -13.95
C ALA A 206 -21.95 -4.40 -15.44
N GLU A 207 -20.81 -4.94 -15.84
CA GLU A 207 -20.45 -5.15 -17.25
C GLU A 207 -21.49 -6.05 -17.94
N GLU A 208 -21.84 -7.18 -17.35
CA GLU A 208 -22.79 -8.14 -17.92
C GLU A 208 -24.18 -7.52 -18.12
N ILE A 209 -24.69 -6.80 -17.11
CA ILE A 209 -26.00 -6.15 -17.16
C ILE A 209 -26.07 -5.05 -18.22
N VAL A 210 -25.00 -4.23 -18.33
CA VAL A 210 -25.04 -3.03 -19.18
C VAL A 210 -24.56 -3.30 -20.59
N THR A 211 -23.52 -4.11 -20.76
CA THR A 211 -22.89 -4.35 -22.07
C THR A 211 -23.23 -5.71 -22.68
N GLY A 212 -23.84 -6.60 -21.91
CA GLY A 212 -24.12 -7.99 -22.30
C GLY A 212 -22.87 -8.87 -22.44
N THR A 213 -21.69 -8.36 -22.08
CA THR A 213 -20.41 -9.06 -22.19
C THR A 213 -19.55 -8.79 -20.95
N ILE A 214 -18.62 -9.70 -20.68
CA ILE A 214 -17.65 -9.58 -19.58
C ILE A 214 -16.28 -9.38 -20.17
N SER A 215 -15.54 -8.40 -19.67
CA SER A 215 -14.16 -8.13 -20.09
C SER A 215 -13.14 -8.87 -19.22
N THR A 216 -11.89 -8.89 -19.67
CA THR A 216 -10.75 -9.41 -18.89
C THR A 216 -10.39 -8.49 -17.70
N GLY A 217 -10.98 -7.30 -17.59
CA GLY A 217 -10.77 -6.39 -16.45
C GLY A 217 -11.16 -7.00 -15.11
N ALA A 218 -12.15 -7.92 -15.12
CA ALA A 218 -12.61 -8.63 -13.92
C ALA A 218 -11.69 -9.77 -13.45
N SER A 219 -10.58 -10.07 -14.13
CA SER A 219 -9.70 -11.18 -13.75
C SER A 219 -9.04 -10.97 -12.40
N ASN A 220 -8.56 -9.76 -12.13
CA ASN A 220 -7.88 -9.42 -10.87
C ASN A 220 -8.83 -9.36 -9.67
N ASP A 221 -10.14 -9.24 -9.90
CA ASP A 221 -11.14 -9.18 -8.83
C ASP A 221 -11.51 -10.57 -8.30
N ILE A 222 -11.12 -11.62 -9.04
CA ILE A 222 -11.49 -13.00 -8.77
C ILE A 222 -10.28 -13.82 -8.25
N GLU A 223 -9.06 -13.37 -8.52
CA GLU A 223 -7.82 -13.96 -7.99
C GLU A 223 -7.61 -13.58 -6.51
#